data_0868a0c8525901b17a003a984d03b888
#
_entry.id   0868a0c8525901b17a003a984d03b888
#
_cell.length_a   1.000
_cell.length_b   1.000
_cell.length_c   1.000
_cell.angle_alpha   90.00
_cell.angle_beta   90.00
_cell.angle_gamma   90.00
#
_symmetry.space_group_name_H-M   'P 1'
#
loop_
_entity.id
_entity.type
_entity.pdbx_description
1 polymer ?
#
loop_
_entity_poly.entity_id
_entity_poly.type
_entity_poly.pdbx_seq_one_letter_code
_entity_poly.pdbx_strand_id
1 'polypeptide(L)'
;MTPTIALSVASSFESDTKPVVLIIFALTYLGIAMGHVPGLKVNRVGIALLGGIAMMIFGDVSTKDVISYINWPTIFLLFGFFVISAQLRLSGFYDKVAGGISARLGHPARFLFVLMAATGFLSSFLNHDIVCYVFAPIAGAALLRKQINPVPFLIALAMASNVGAAATLIGNPQDMMISQIAHLNFGRYILWTCVPVGVAMAAAYGIIWQLSRKNLQLAAPAQAVSDQQSYSFNRLHTVKGIVILVVVVGLFFSPLPKEIIALAAAGIHLASTKFRTDDLLRLVDWPILVLFMGLFVVTGAFQSTGYGDQTVQWLGHGGFNLNAPLTLAVTTAILSNLINNSAAVMLLLKVVNLAHPTTAYILALANSFGGSLIILGSVSNIIVVQQARALGIKISFWDFAKLGIPVTLASLAALLIWIAMVT
;
A
#
# COMPACT_ATOMS: atom_id res chain seq x y z
N MET A 1 -39.42 -34.03 19.96
CA MET A 1 -39.23 -32.98 18.94
C MET A 1 -38.31 -33.55 17.88
N THR A 2 -38.83 -33.74 16.68
CA THR A 2 -38.17 -34.47 15.59
C THR A 2 -37.02 -33.67 15.00
N PRO A 3 -35.89 -34.27 14.57
CA PRO A 3 -34.75 -33.58 14.00
C PRO A 3 -35.06 -32.74 12.75
N THR A 4 -36.20 -32.99 12.11
CA THR A 4 -36.67 -32.28 10.93
C THR A 4 -37.07 -30.82 11.20
N ILE A 5 -37.60 -30.51 12.41
CA ILE A 5 -37.99 -29.15 12.79
C ILE A 5 -36.75 -28.28 13.10
N ALA A 6 -35.73 -28.88 13.71
CA ALA A 6 -34.46 -28.17 13.99
C ALA A 6 -33.70 -27.80 12.70
N LEU A 7 -33.73 -28.67 11.68
CA LEU A 7 -33.13 -28.43 10.37
C LEU A 7 -33.88 -27.34 9.58
N SER A 8 -35.22 -27.29 9.66
CA SER A 8 -35.99 -26.25 8.96
C SER A 8 -35.90 -24.89 9.61
N VAL A 9 -35.73 -24.81 10.93
CA VAL A 9 -35.50 -23.56 11.66
C VAL A 9 -34.07 -23.04 11.38
N ALA A 10 -33.09 -23.93 11.33
CA ALA A 10 -31.71 -23.54 10.98
C ALA A 10 -31.60 -22.97 9.54
N SER A 11 -32.31 -23.62 8.58
CA SER A 11 -32.32 -23.14 7.18
C SER A 11 -33.09 -21.85 6.97
N SER A 12 -34.11 -21.55 7.79
CA SER A 12 -34.83 -20.27 7.73
C SER A 12 -34.03 -19.11 8.35
N PHE A 13 -33.21 -19.37 9.37
CA PHE A 13 -32.29 -18.38 9.90
C PHE A 13 -31.15 -18.06 8.93
N GLU A 14 -30.62 -19.05 8.21
CA GLU A 14 -29.56 -18.82 7.19
C GLU A 14 -30.02 -17.94 6.03
N SER A 15 -31.28 -17.98 5.64
CA SER A 15 -31.81 -17.14 4.56
C SER A 15 -32.02 -15.67 4.98
N ASP A 16 -32.23 -15.39 6.26
CA ASP A 16 -32.50 -14.03 6.76
C ASP A 16 -31.23 -13.23 7.06
N THR A 17 -30.08 -13.88 7.24
CA THR A 17 -28.83 -13.17 7.55
C THR A 17 -28.10 -12.61 6.32
N LYS A 18 -28.30 -13.19 5.13
CA LYS A 18 -27.65 -12.74 3.88
C LYS A 18 -27.88 -11.26 3.53
N PRO A 19 -29.09 -10.69 3.61
CA PRO A 19 -29.31 -9.27 3.38
C PRO A 19 -28.60 -8.39 4.40
N VAL A 20 -28.53 -8.82 5.67
CA VAL A 20 -27.83 -8.11 6.74
C VAL A 20 -26.33 -8.04 6.47
N VAL A 21 -25.71 -9.17 6.06
CA VAL A 21 -24.32 -9.23 5.65
C VAL A 21 -24.04 -8.28 4.48
N LEU A 22 -24.93 -8.25 3.47
CA LEU A 22 -24.80 -7.34 2.33
C LEU A 22 -24.85 -5.86 2.76
N ILE A 23 -25.77 -5.50 3.66
CA ILE A 23 -25.89 -4.15 4.20
C ILE A 23 -24.63 -3.75 4.97
N ILE A 24 -24.16 -4.60 5.88
CA ILE A 24 -22.94 -4.34 6.66
C ILE A 24 -21.73 -4.18 5.72
N PHE A 25 -21.60 -5.06 4.72
CA PHE A 25 -20.55 -4.97 3.70
C PHE A 25 -20.61 -3.63 2.97
N ALA A 26 -21.77 -3.26 2.43
CA ALA A 26 -21.95 -2.03 1.68
C ALA A 26 -21.67 -0.79 2.54
N LEU A 27 -22.16 -0.74 3.79
CA LEU A 27 -21.91 0.36 4.72
C LEU A 27 -20.44 0.46 5.10
N THR A 28 -19.77 -0.67 5.31
CA THR A 28 -18.33 -0.70 5.64
C THR A 28 -17.51 -0.14 4.48
N TYR A 29 -17.74 -0.60 3.26
CA TYR A 29 -17.00 -0.12 2.09
C TYR A 29 -17.32 1.33 1.75
N LEU A 30 -18.57 1.76 1.88
CA LEU A 30 -18.96 3.16 1.72
C LEU A 30 -18.28 4.07 2.77
N GLY A 31 -18.25 3.63 4.04
CA GLY A 31 -17.56 4.34 5.10
C GLY A 31 -16.05 4.45 4.85
N ILE A 32 -15.42 3.38 4.37
CA ILE A 32 -13.99 3.38 3.99
C ILE A 32 -13.74 4.34 2.82
N ALA A 33 -14.64 4.36 1.83
CA ALA A 33 -14.57 5.29 0.70
C ALA A 33 -14.63 6.75 1.17
N MET A 34 -15.59 7.09 2.03
CA MET A 34 -15.71 8.43 2.62
C MET A 34 -14.53 8.78 3.55
N GLY A 35 -13.84 7.76 4.12
CA GLY A 35 -12.73 7.94 5.03
C GLY A 35 -13.11 8.35 6.46
N HIS A 36 -14.38 8.61 6.71
CA HIS A 36 -14.97 8.98 8.02
C HIS A 36 -16.47 8.65 8.03
N VAL A 37 -17.05 8.57 9.20
CA VAL A 37 -18.50 8.46 9.38
C VAL A 37 -19.02 9.78 9.96
N PRO A 38 -20.02 10.43 9.34
CA PRO A 38 -20.60 11.65 9.89
C PRO A 38 -21.07 11.45 11.33
N GLY A 39 -20.69 12.36 12.24
CA GLY A 39 -21.05 12.28 13.65
C GLY A 39 -20.18 11.39 14.52
N LEU A 40 -19.27 10.58 13.93
CA LEU A 40 -18.35 9.71 14.67
C LEU A 40 -16.88 10.10 14.41
N LYS A 41 -16.05 9.99 15.44
CA LYS A 41 -14.58 10.20 15.31
C LYS A 41 -13.88 8.88 14.94
N VAL A 42 -14.31 8.27 13.84
CA VAL A 42 -13.78 6.96 13.36
C VAL A 42 -13.08 7.17 12.04
N ASN A 43 -11.89 6.61 11.90
CA ASN A 43 -11.13 6.54 10.65
C ASN A 43 -11.39 5.22 9.91
N ARG A 44 -10.76 5.04 8.74
CA ARG A 44 -10.89 3.81 7.91
C ARG A 44 -10.61 2.51 8.68
N VAL A 45 -9.66 2.53 9.60
CA VAL A 45 -9.31 1.36 10.43
C VAL A 45 -10.46 1.01 11.37
N GLY A 46 -10.97 2.03 12.08
CA GLY A 46 -12.12 1.86 12.97
C GLY A 46 -13.38 1.41 12.23
N ILE A 47 -13.61 1.90 10.99
CA ILE A 47 -14.74 1.48 10.16
C ILE A 47 -14.63 0.00 9.79
N ALA A 48 -13.45 -0.47 9.34
CA ALA A 48 -13.24 -1.87 9.01
C ALA A 48 -13.39 -2.79 10.23
N LEU A 49 -12.89 -2.37 11.40
CA LEU A 49 -13.04 -3.10 12.66
C LEU A 49 -14.50 -3.17 13.09
N LEU A 50 -15.24 -2.06 13.05
CA LEU A 50 -16.67 -2.02 13.36
C LEU A 50 -17.48 -2.87 12.40
N GLY A 51 -17.13 -2.88 11.10
CA GLY A 51 -17.72 -3.77 10.11
C GLY A 51 -17.52 -5.24 10.46
N GLY A 52 -16.29 -5.63 10.82
CA GLY A 52 -15.98 -6.99 11.28
C GLY A 52 -16.76 -7.39 12.55
N ILE A 53 -16.84 -6.50 13.54
CA ILE A 53 -17.63 -6.69 14.75
C ILE A 53 -19.13 -6.83 14.40
N ALA A 54 -19.66 -5.97 13.53
CA ALA A 54 -21.05 -6.05 13.10
C ALA A 54 -21.37 -7.37 12.37
N MET A 55 -20.44 -7.90 11.58
CA MET A 55 -20.58 -9.24 10.96
C MET A 55 -20.72 -10.34 12.01
N MET A 56 -19.96 -10.26 13.11
CA MET A 56 -20.07 -11.25 14.21
C MET A 56 -21.38 -11.13 14.97
N ILE A 57 -21.88 -9.92 15.19
CA ILE A 57 -23.08 -9.69 16.02
C ILE A 57 -24.36 -9.93 15.22
N PHE A 58 -24.40 -9.48 13.96
CA PHE A 58 -25.63 -9.43 13.15
C PHE A 58 -25.57 -10.32 11.90
N GLY A 59 -24.38 -10.75 11.47
CA GLY A 59 -24.16 -11.53 10.26
C GLY A 59 -24.01 -13.04 10.50
N ASP A 60 -24.23 -13.51 11.73
CA ASP A 60 -24.07 -14.93 12.15
C ASP A 60 -22.67 -15.50 11.87
N VAL A 61 -21.65 -14.65 11.98
CA VAL A 61 -20.24 -15.02 11.79
C VAL A 61 -19.64 -15.47 13.12
N SER A 62 -19.35 -16.77 13.23
CA SER A 62 -18.76 -17.33 14.44
C SER A 62 -17.28 -16.96 14.60
N THR A 63 -16.75 -17.13 15.82
CA THR A 63 -15.30 -16.93 16.07
C THR A 63 -14.44 -17.86 15.22
N LYS A 64 -14.92 -19.07 14.90
CA LYS A 64 -14.20 -20.00 14.01
C LYS A 64 -14.15 -19.46 12.58
N ASP A 65 -15.25 -18.87 12.10
CA ASP A 65 -15.30 -18.25 10.78
C ASP A 65 -14.34 -17.05 10.69
N VAL A 66 -14.33 -16.18 11.71
CA VAL A 66 -13.38 -15.07 11.80
C VAL A 66 -11.94 -15.56 11.65
N ILE A 67 -11.56 -16.61 12.40
CA ILE A 67 -10.21 -17.18 12.31
C ILE A 67 -9.93 -17.72 10.92
N SER A 68 -10.91 -18.33 10.25
CA SER A 68 -10.77 -18.92 8.91
C SER A 68 -10.73 -17.86 7.80
N TYR A 69 -11.43 -16.73 7.96
CA TYR A 69 -11.47 -15.66 6.98
C TYR A 69 -10.17 -14.84 6.95
N ILE A 70 -9.48 -14.72 8.10
CA ILE A 70 -8.23 -13.99 8.19
C ILE A 70 -7.11 -14.78 7.49
N ASN A 71 -6.46 -14.15 6.51
CA ASN A 71 -5.26 -14.72 5.89
C ASN A 71 -4.05 -14.48 6.81
N TRP A 72 -3.81 -15.40 7.74
CA TRP A 72 -2.70 -15.31 8.71
C TRP A 72 -1.31 -15.19 8.07
N PRO A 73 -0.99 -15.91 6.98
CA PRO A 73 0.28 -15.71 6.27
C PRO A 73 0.51 -14.24 5.88
N THR A 74 -0.51 -13.55 5.39
CA THR A 74 -0.43 -12.11 5.08
C THR A 74 -0.14 -11.28 6.34
N ILE A 75 -0.86 -11.52 7.43
CA ILE A 75 -0.66 -10.77 8.69
C ILE A 75 0.76 -10.98 9.24
N PHE A 76 1.25 -12.21 9.21
CA PHE A 76 2.60 -12.54 9.69
C PHE A 76 3.69 -11.91 8.80
N LEU A 77 3.49 -11.94 7.49
CA LEU A 77 4.41 -11.32 6.54
C LEU A 77 4.49 -9.80 6.77
N LEU A 78 3.33 -9.13 6.88
CA LEU A 78 3.23 -7.71 7.17
C LEU A 78 3.92 -7.35 8.49
N PHE A 79 3.60 -8.06 9.57
CA PHE A 79 4.21 -7.82 10.88
C PHE A 79 5.73 -7.96 10.82
N GLY A 80 6.23 -9.01 10.15
CA GLY A 80 7.66 -9.25 9.99
C GLY A 80 8.38 -8.08 9.31
N PHE A 81 7.83 -7.59 8.19
CA PHE A 81 8.39 -6.44 7.47
C PHE A 81 8.26 -5.12 8.21
N PHE A 82 7.19 -4.92 8.99
CA PHE A 82 7.07 -3.72 9.83
C PHE A 82 8.14 -3.70 10.93
N VAL A 83 8.46 -4.83 11.54
CA VAL A 83 9.55 -4.93 12.54
C VAL A 83 10.93 -4.67 11.90
N ILE A 84 11.20 -5.24 10.71
CA ILE A 84 12.43 -4.96 9.97
C ILE A 84 12.56 -3.47 9.65
N SER A 85 11.49 -2.86 9.14
CA SER A 85 11.45 -1.43 8.84
C SER A 85 11.61 -0.55 10.08
N ALA A 86 10.98 -0.93 11.20
CA ALA A 86 11.10 -0.25 12.49
C ALA A 86 12.55 -0.26 13.01
N GLN A 87 13.22 -1.40 12.91
CA GLN A 87 14.62 -1.52 13.31
C GLN A 87 15.55 -0.64 12.47
N LEU A 88 15.37 -0.62 11.15
CA LEU A 88 16.13 0.26 10.26
C LEU A 88 15.86 1.74 10.56
N ARG A 89 14.62 2.09 10.95
CA ARG A 89 14.26 3.44 11.37
C ARG A 89 14.96 3.85 12.65
N LEU A 90 14.93 3.00 13.69
CA LEU A 90 15.62 3.25 14.97
C LEU A 90 17.15 3.32 14.80
N SER A 91 17.72 2.63 13.82
CA SER A 91 19.14 2.71 13.51
C SER A 91 19.56 4.02 12.82
N GLY A 92 18.64 4.90 12.46
CA GLY A 92 18.88 6.15 11.73
C GLY A 92 19.25 5.94 10.26
N PHE A 93 18.97 4.75 9.70
CA PHE A 93 19.27 4.43 8.30
C PHE A 93 18.59 5.38 7.32
N TYR A 94 17.29 5.56 7.46
CA TYR A 94 16.51 6.42 6.56
C TYR A 94 16.95 7.88 6.64
N ASP A 95 17.19 8.40 7.85
CA ASP A 95 17.70 9.78 8.07
C ASP A 95 19.05 9.98 7.41
N LYS A 96 19.95 8.99 7.50
CA LYS A 96 21.28 9.04 6.87
C LYS A 96 21.18 9.07 5.35
N VAL A 97 20.31 8.23 4.76
CA VAL A 97 20.14 8.18 3.30
C VAL A 97 19.49 9.46 2.80
N ALA A 98 18.37 9.89 3.40
CA ALA A 98 17.67 11.11 3.01
C ALA A 98 18.55 12.36 3.17
N GLY A 99 19.31 12.47 4.27
CA GLY A 99 20.27 13.54 4.49
C GLY A 99 21.40 13.54 3.46
N GLY A 100 21.93 12.36 3.10
CA GLY A 100 22.96 12.21 2.07
C GLY A 100 22.49 12.62 0.67
N ILE A 101 21.25 12.33 0.31
CA ILE A 101 20.62 12.77 -0.94
C ILE A 101 20.45 14.29 -0.92
N SER A 102 19.90 14.83 0.17
CA SER A 102 19.62 16.27 0.31
C SER A 102 20.86 17.13 0.36
N ALA A 103 21.97 16.63 0.90
CA ALA A 103 23.26 17.34 0.90
C ALA A 103 23.84 17.53 -0.51
N ARG A 104 23.43 16.70 -1.49
CA ARG A 104 23.88 16.76 -2.89
C ARG A 104 22.96 17.61 -3.78
N LEU A 105 22.14 18.46 -3.21
CA LEU A 105 21.22 19.35 -3.92
C LEU A 105 22.00 20.46 -4.67
N GLY A 106 22.57 20.11 -5.83
CA GLY A 106 23.28 21.06 -6.71
C GLY A 106 22.40 21.49 -7.89
N HIS A 107 21.96 20.53 -8.70
CA HIS A 107 21.14 20.77 -9.89
C HIS A 107 19.73 20.16 -9.69
N PRO A 108 18.63 20.92 -9.84
CA PRO A 108 17.28 20.45 -9.55
C PRO A 108 16.87 19.17 -10.28
N ALA A 109 17.19 19.02 -11.58
CA ALA A 109 16.86 17.82 -12.36
C ALA A 109 17.58 16.59 -11.81
N ARG A 110 18.88 16.70 -11.53
CA ARG A 110 19.66 15.60 -10.95
C ARG A 110 19.15 15.21 -9.57
N PHE A 111 18.80 16.22 -8.76
CA PHE A 111 18.22 15.98 -7.43
C PHE A 111 16.89 15.25 -7.52
N LEU A 112 15.99 15.68 -8.43
CA LEU A 112 14.71 15.01 -8.68
C LEU A 112 14.93 13.54 -9.07
N PHE A 113 15.86 13.28 -9.99
CA PHE A 113 16.19 11.92 -10.43
C PHE A 113 16.68 11.04 -9.26
N VAL A 114 17.68 11.56 -8.50
CA VAL A 114 18.24 10.80 -7.37
C VAL A 114 17.21 10.58 -6.27
N LEU A 115 16.39 11.58 -5.97
CA LEU A 115 15.31 11.48 -5.00
C LEU A 115 14.30 10.40 -5.41
N MET A 116 13.82 10.43 -6.66
CA MET A 116 12.87 9.44 -7.17
C MET A 116 13.49 8.04 -7.24
N ALA A 117 14.70 7.91 -7.75
CA ALA A 117 15.39 6.62 -7.84
C ALA A 117 15.62 5.99 -6.47
N ALA A 118 16.11 6.77 -5.49
CA ALA A 118 16.34 6.29 -4.13
C ALA A 118 15.03 5.95 -3.42
N THR A 119 14.00 6.81 -3.56
CA THR A 119 12.68 6.55 -2.98
C THR A 119 12.08 5.29 -3.57
N GLY A 120 12.05 5.15 -4.90
CA GLY A 120 11.51 3.98 -5.57
C GLY A 120 12.25 2.69 -5.20
N PHE A 121 13.58 2.73 -5.20
CA PHE A 121 14.40 1.58 -4.80
C PHE A 121 14.15 1.15 -3.34
N LEU A 122 14.15 2.10 -2.41
CA LEU A 122 13.89 1.76 -1.01
C LEU A 122 12.46 1.27 -0.80
N SER A 123 11.49 1.87 -1.47
CA SER A 123 10.08 1.48 -1.39
C SER A 123 9.81 0.10 -1.97
N SER A 124 10.66 -0.41 -2.85
CA SER A 124 10.52 -1.78 -3.38
C SER A 124 10.88 -2.88 -2.37
N PHE A 125 11.69 -2.58 -1.37
CA PHE A 125 12.14 -3.57 -0.37
C PHE A 125 11.75 -3.24 1.06
N LEU A 126 11.31 -2.02 1.33
CA LEU A 126 10.96 -1.51 2.65
C LEU A 126 9.56 -0.89 2.62
N ASN A 127 8.97 -0.71 3.79
CA ASN A 127 7.66 -0.05 3.88
C ASN A 127 7.73 1.36 3.26
N HIS A 128 7.03 1.54 2.14
CA HIS A 128 7.02 2.75 1.35
C HIS A 128 6.46 3.97 2.09
N ASP A 129 5.55 3.77 3.05
CA ASP A 129 5.00 4.83 3.90
C ASP A 129 6.06 5.39 4.83
N ILE A 130 6.94 4.54 5.40
CA ILE A 130 8.07 4.99 6.23
C ILE A 130 9.08 5.78 5.40
N VAL A 131 9.36 5.34 4.18
CA VAL A 131 10.25 6.10 3.26
C VAL A 131 9.67 7.50 3.02
N CYS A 132 8.39 7.61 2.71
CA CYS A 132 7.72 8.90 2.54
C CYS A 132 7.75 9.76 3.80
N TYR A 133 7.46 9.14 4.95
CA TYR A 133 7.43 9.84 6.24
C TYR A 133 8.76 10.50 6.59
N VAL A 134 9.89 9.82 6.35
CA VAL A 134 11.22 10.34 6.69
C VAL A 134 11.78 11.24 5.59
N PHE A 135 11.62 10.87 4.31
CA PHE A 135 12.23 11.61 3.21
C PHE A 135 11.55 12.94 2.93
N ALA A 136 10.23 13.02 3.06
CA ALA A 136 9.49 14.24 2.71
C ALA A 136 9.93 15.47 3.51
N PRO A 137 10.05 15.44 4.86
CA PRO A 137 10.47 16.60 5.60
C PRO A 137 11.95 16.94 5.39
N ILE A 138 12.84 15.95 5.24
CA ILE A 138 14.27 16.17 5.02
C ILE A 138 14.50 16.81 3.64
N ALA A 139 13.89 16.27 2.59
CA ALA A 139 13.96 16.82 1.24
C ALA A 139 13.29 18.20 1.16
N GLY A 140 12.10 18.36 1.76
CA GLY A 140 11.37 19.61 1.82
C GLY A 140 12.17 20.73 2.48
N ALA A 141 12.75 20.47 3.65
CA ALA A 141 13.58 21.43 4.37
C ALA A 141 14.85 21.82 3.57
N ALA A 142 15.49 20.84 2.90
CA ALA A 142 16.66 21.10 2.09
C ALA A 142 16.33 22.00 0.88
N LEU A 143 15.21 21.76 0.20
CA LEU A 143 14.73 22.56 -0.93
C LEU A 143 14.37 23.99 -0.49
N LEU A 144 13.66 24.14 0.64
CA LEU A 144 13.34 25.46 1.20
C LEU A 144 14.58 26.28 1.51
N ARG A 145 15.62 25.67 2.11
CA ARG A 145 16.92 26.34 2.38
C ARG A 145 17.61 26.84 1.10
N LYS A 146 17.38 26.19 -0.03
CA LYS A 146 17.91 26.56 -1.34
C LYS A 146 16.99 27.47 -2.16
N GLN A 147 15.86 27.90 -1.57
CA GLN A 147 14.83 28.70 -2.23
C GLN A 147 14.25 28.03 -3.48
N ILE A 148 14.15 26.69 -3.46
CA ILE A 148 13.57 25.89 -4.54
C ILE A 148 12.17 25.48 -4.09
N ASN A 149 11.18 25.61 -4.98
CA ASN A 149 9.82 25.15 -4.72
C ASN A 149 9.78 23.64 -4.45
N PRO A 150 9.44 23.21 -3.22
CA PRO A 150 9.49 21.79 -2.87
C PRO A 150 8.29 20.97 -3.38
N VAL A 151 7.18 21.61 -3.77
CA VAL A 151 5.92 20.93 -4.12
C VAL A 151 6.13 19.86 -5.18
N PRO A 152 6.75 20.11 -6.35
CA PRO A 152 6.93 19.07 -7.36
C PRO A 152 7.79 17.91 -6.90
N PHE A 153 8.81 18.18 -6.08
CA PHE A 153 9.72 17.16 -5.58
C PHE A 153 9.06 16.26 -4.53
N LEU A 154 8.22 16.83 -3.67
CA LEU A 154 7.46 16.08 -2.68
C LEU A 154 6.38 15.22 -3.34
N ILE A 155 5.69 15.73 -4.36
CA ILE A 155 4.75 14.94 -5.15
C ILE A 155 5.50 13.82 -5.90
N ALA A 156 6.67 14.13 -6.49
CA ALA A 156 7.51 13.12 -7.15
C ALA A 156 7.96 12.01 -6.19
N LEU A 157 8.30 12.37 -4.95
CA LEU A 157 8.64 11.42 -3.90
C LEU A 157 7.47 10.45 -3.61
N ALA A 158 6.26 10.97 -3.46
CA ALA A 158 5.07 10.15 -3.25
C ALA A 158 4.80 9.20 -4.43
N MET A 159 4.88 9.71 -5.66
CA MET A 159 4.68 8.90 -6.86
C MET A 159 5.77 7.85 -7.05
N ALA A 160 7.04 8.23 -6.84
CA ALA A 160 8.15 7.28 -6.91
C ALA A 160 8.05 6.18 -5.85
N SER A 161 7.51 6.49 -4.67
CA SER A 161 7.22 5.52 -3.63
C SER A 161 6.16 4.51 -4.08
N ASN A 162 5.02 4.97 -4.61
CA ASN A 162 3.96 4.09 -5.10
C ASN A 162 4.43 3.22 -6.28
N VAL A 163 5.04 3.83 -7.30
CA VAL A 163 5.52 3.12 -8.50
C VAL A 163 6.63 2.14 -8.14
N GLY A 164 7.58 2.55 -7.30
CA GLY A 164 8.71 1.71 -6.88
C GLY A 164 8.28 0.53 -6.02
N ALA A 165 7.30 0.71 -5.14
CA ALA A 165 6.76 -0.36 -4.31
C ALA A 165 6.25 -1.54 -5.14
N ALA A 166 5.67 -1.29 -6.32
CA ALA A 166 5.18 -2.32 -7.23
C ALA A 166 6.27 -3.21 -7.86
N ALA A 167 7.54 -2.86 -7.72
CA ALA A 167 8.64 -3.64 -8.31
C ALA A 167 8.84 -5.00 -7.63
N THR A 168 8.42 -5.15 -6.37
CA THR A 168 8.53 -6.41 -5.62
C THR A 168 7.25 -6.72 -4.86
N LEU A 169 7.09 -7.98 -4.45
CA LEU A 169 5.93 -8.43 -3.66
C LEU A 169 5.95 -7.95 -2.19
N ILE A 170 6.94 -7.17 -1.78
CA ILE A 170 7.12 -6.72 -0.39
C ILE A 170 7.17 -5.20 -0.24
N GLY A 171 7.04 -4.45 -1.33
CA GLY A 171 7.13 -2.99 -1.32
C GLY A 171 5.94 -2.31 -0.63
N ASN A 172 4.77 -2.93 -0.67
CA ASN A 172 3.57 -2.42 0.00
C ASN A 172 2.70 -3.56 0.58
N PRO A 173 1.83 -3.25 1.55
CA PRO A 173 0.95 -4.24 2.18
C PRO A 173 0.02 -4.98 1.21
N GLN A 174 -0.45 -4.31 0.16
CA GLN A 174 -1.36 -4.88 -0.83
C GLN A 174 -0.67 -5.95 -1.67
N ASP A 175 0.57 -5.70 -2.12
CA ASP A 175 1.34 -6.67 -2.89
C ASP A 175 1.74 -7.88 -2.04
N MET A 176 2.02 -7.67 -0.73
CA MET A 176 2.23 -8.75 0.23
C MET A 176 0.98 -9.65 0.30
N MET A 177 -0.22 -9.07 0.41
CA MET A 177 -1.49 -9.81 0.43
C MET A 177 -1.73 -10.55 -0.88
N ILE A 178 -1.58 -9.88 -2.03
CA ILE A 178 -1.73 -10.50 -3.35
C ILE A 178 -0.78 -11.69 -3.48
N SER A 179 0.47 -11.54 -3.02
CA SER A 179 1.47 -12.59 -3.12
C SER A 179 1.12 -13.84 -2.32
N GLN A 180 0.52 -13.68 -1.15
CA GLN A 180 0.12 -14.78 -0.28
C GLN A 180 -1.14 -15.48 -0.81
N ILE A 181 -2.15 -14.71 -1.22
CA ILE A 181 -3.42 -15.27 -1.69
C ILE A 181 -3.27 -15.94 -3.06
N ALA A 182 -2.50 -15.33 -3.98
CA ALA A 182 -2.25 -15.87 -5.31
C ALA A 182 -1.01 -16.79 -5.40
N HIS A 183 -0.35 -17.09 -4.27
CA HIS A 183 0.84 -17.95 -4.18
C HIS A 183 1.94 -17.59 -5.19
N LEU A 184 2.23 -16.29 -5.33
CA LEU A 184 3.13 -15.80 -6.37
C LEU A 184 4.59 -16.17 -6.11
N ASN A 185 5.30 -16.54 -7.18
CA ASN A 185 6.74 -16.70 -7.15
C ASN A 185 7.44 -15.34 -7.15
N PHE A 186 8.28 -15.09 -6.15
CA PHE A 186 8.94 -13.81 -5.93
C PHE A 186 9.87 -13.41 -7.10
N GLY A 187 10.68 -14.36 -7.58
CA GLY A 187 11.61 -14.09 -8.68
C GLY A 187 10.92 -13.84 -10.01
N ARG A 188 9.89 -14.64 -10.34
CA ARG A 188 9.10 -14.43 -11.57
C ARG A 188 8.37 -13.09 -11.55
N TYR A 189 7.83 -12.70 -10.40
CA TYR A 189 7.19 -11.40 -10.24
C TYR A 189 8.15 -10.27 -10.56
N ILE A 190 9.32 -10.23 -9.92
CA ILE A 190 10.33 -9.17 -10.15
C ILE A 190 10.75 -9.10 -11.61
N LEU A 191 11.07 -10.25 -12.23
CA LEU A 191 11.47 -10.30 -13.64
C LEU A 191 10.37 -9.75 -14.57
N TRP A 192 9.11 -10.01 -14.26
CA TRP A 192 7.99 -9.52 -15.06
C TRP A 192 7.72 -8.03 -14.84
N THR A 193 7.82 -7.55 -13.59
CA THR A 193 7.45 -6.18 -13.21
C THR A 193 8.56 -5.16 -13.43
N CYS A 194 9.83 -5.58 -13.48
CA CYS A 194 10.96 -4.65 -13.61
C CYS A 194 10.86 -3.74 -14.84
N VAL A 195 10.34 -4.24 -15.97
CA VAL A 195 10.18 -3.44 -17.20
C VAL A 195 9.08 -2.40 -17.06
N PRO A 196 7.80 -2.76 -16.80
CA PRO A 196 6.74 -1.77 -16.68
C PRO A 196 6.98 -0.78 -15.54
N VAL A 197 7.56 -1.19 -14.41
CA VAL A 197 7.90 -0.28 -13.31
C VAL A 197 9.04 0.67 -13.71
N GLY A 198 10.08 0.16 -14.38
CA GLY A 198 11.18 1.00 -14.89
C GLY A 198 10.69 2.06 -15.88
N VAL A 199 9.83 1.66 -16.82
CA VAL A 199 9.23 2.59 -17.79
C VAL A 199 8.32 3.59 -17.09
N ALA A 200 7.48 3.15 -16.16
CA ALA A 200 6.60 4.03 -15.38
C ALA A 200 7.40 5.06 -14.56
N MET A 201 8.51 4.62 -13.94
CA MET A 201 9.40 5.51 -13.17
C MET A 201 10.08 6.56 -14.07
N ALA A 202 10.56 6.13 -15.25
CA ALA A 202 11.17 7.05 -16.23
C ALA A 202 10.15 8.05 -16.78
N ALA A 203 8.93 7.58 -17.09
CA ALA A 203 7.84 8.43 -17.53
C ALA A 203 7.43 9.43 -16.43
N ALA A 204 7.31 8.99 -15.18
CA ALA A 204 7.01 9.85 -14.04
C ALA A 204 8.07 10.96 -13.88
N TYR A 205 9.36 10.60 -13.94
CA TYR A 205 10.44 11.58 -13.90
C TYR A 205 10.33 12.61 -15.05
N GLY A 206 10.16 12.14 -16.28
CA GLY A 206 10.07 13.00 -17.47
C GLY A 206 8.86 13.95 -17.42
N ILE A 207 7.70 13.44 -17.06
CA ILE A 207 6.45 14.23 -16.95
C ILE A 207 6.61 15.30 -15.85
N ILE A 208 7.04 14.89 -14.64
CA ILE A 208 7.15 15.80 -13.52
C ILE A 208 8.21 16.88 -13.83
N TRP A 209 9.35 16.50 -14.39
CA TRP A 209 10.37 17.46 -14.79
C TRP A 209 9.86 18.47 -15.83
N GLN A 210 9.22 18.00 -16.90
CA GLN A 210 8.70 18.87 -17.97
C GLN A 210 7.66 19.86 -17.45
N LEU A 211 6.72 19.40 -16.63
CA LEU A 211 5.64 20.23 -16.10
C LEU A 211 6.13 21.22 -15.03
N SER A 212 7.19 20.88 -14.29
CA SER A 212 7.61 21.65 -13.12
C SER A 212 8.82 22.57 -13.36
N ARG A 213 9.67 22.30 -14.38
CA ARG A 213 10.94 23.01 -14.60
C ARG A 213 10.84 24.53 -14.69
N LYS A 214 9.68 25.04 -15.10
CA LYS A 214 9.44 26.50 -15.22
C LYS A 214 9.05 27.17 -13.89
N ASN A 215 8.62 26.41 -12.88
CA ASN A 215 8.08 26.90 -11.61
C ASN A 215 8.90 26.41 -10.40
N LEU A 216 10.23 26.38 -10.55
CA LEU A 216 11.12 25.88 -9.49
C LEU A 216 11.53 26.95 -8.47
N GLN A 217 11.31 28.24 -8.76
CA GLN A 217 11.64 29.31 -7.81
C GLN A 217 10.53 29.46 -6.77
N LEU A 218 10.90 29.69 -5.52
CA LEU A 218 9.96 29.99 -4.45
C LEU A 218 9.48 31.44 -4.59
N ALA A 219 8.15 31.61 -4.49
CA ALA A 219 7.55 32.95 -4.56
C ALA A 219 7.74 33.78 -3.26
N ALA A 220 8.04 33.13 -2.12
CA ALA A 220 8.29 33.77 -0.85
C ALA A 220 9.21 32.90 0.05
N PRO A 221 10.03 33.50 0.92
CA PRO A 221 10.86 32.76 1.87
C PRO A 221 9.94 32.03 2.86
N ALA A 222 10.06 30.70 2.94
CA ALA A 222 9.34 29.87 3.91
C ALA A 222 10.24 29.59 5.12
N GLN A 223 9.67 29.71 6.31
CA GLN A 223 10.35 29.31 7.55
C GLN A 223 10.27 27.78 7.68
N ALA A 224 11.42 27.13 7.57
CA ALA A 224 11.53 25.70 7.79
C ALA A 224 11.59 25.42 9.30
N VAL A 225 10.48 25.11 9.90
CA VAL A 225 10.43 24.54 11.26
C VAL A 225 10.10 23.06 11.10
N SER A 226 11.02 22.18 11.45
CA SER A 226 10.80 20.75 11.49
C SER A 226 11.18 20.24 12.88
N ASP A 227 10.17 19.84 13.64
CA ASP A 227 10.30 19.22 14.97
C ASP A 227 10.19 17.68 14.85
N GLN A 228 10.78 17.11 13.81
CA GLN A 228 10.69 15.68 13.56
C GLN A 228 11.74 14.93 14.37
N GLN A 229 11.32 13.86 15.04
CA GLN A 229 12.22 12.91 15.70
C GLN A 229 13.19 12.31 14.68
N SER A 230 14.41 12.82 14.63
CA SER A 230 15.50 12.20 13.86
C SER A 230 16.23 11.21 14.76
N TYR A 231 16.53 10.03 14.21
CA TYR A 231 17.29 9.02 14.93
C TYR A 231 18.76 9.13 14.60
N SER A 232 19.61 9.06 15.66
CA SER A 232 21.05 9.08 15.47
C SER A 232 21.51 7.84 14.69
N PHE A 233 22.34 8.04 13.66
CA PHE A 233 22.85 6.96 12.84
C PHE A 233 23.74 6.01 13.63
N ASN A 234 23.37 4.73 13.65
CA ASN A 234 24.14 3.65 14.24
C ASN A 234 24.56 2.65 13.17
N ARG A 235 25.85 2.69 12.80
CA ARG A 235 26.40 1.87 11.71
C ARG A 235 26.20 0.38 11.94
N LEU A 236 26.44 -0.11 13.15
CA LEU A 236 26.39 -1.54 13.46
C LEU A 236 24.99 -2.11 13.32
N HIS A 237 23.99 -1.41 13.88
CA HIS A 237 22.58 -1.81 13.78
C HIS A 237 22.00 -1.60 12.39
N THR A 238 22.45 -0.58 11.66
CA THR A 238 22.09 -0.39 10.25
C THR A 238 22.62 -1.54 9.39
N VAL A 239 23.90 -1.91 9.54
CA VAL A 239 24.48 -3.02 8.80
C VAL A 239 23.78 -4.34 9.15
N LYS A 240 23.54 -4.62 10.44
CA LYS A 240 22.75 -5.77 10.88
C LYS A 240 21.37 -5.80 10.18
N GLY A 241 20.65 -4.69 10.18
CA GLY A 241 19.32 -4.62 9.56
C GLY A 241 19.36 -4.84 8.05
N ILE A 242 20.32 -4.24 7.35
CA ILE A 242 20.50 -4.42 5.90
C ILE A 242 20.88 -5.87 5.59
N VAL A 243 21.81 -6.47 6.32
CA VAL A 243 22.22 -7.87 6.11
C VAL A 243 21.03 -8.80 6.30
N ILE A 244 20.24 -8.63 7.36
CA ILE A 244 19.04 -9.43 7.58
C ILE A 244 18.03 -9.24 6.45
N LEU A 245 17.79 -8.00 6.00
CA LEU A 245 16.91 -7.71 4.87
C LEU A 245 17.40 -8.42 3.58
N VAL A 246 18.69 -8.36 3.27
CA VAL A 246 19.28 -9.03 2.09
C VAL A 246 19.12 -10.54 2.20
N VAL A 247 19.34 -11.12 3.40
CA VAL A 247 19.14 -12.56 3.63
C VAL A 247 17.66 -12.93 3.46
N VAL A 248 16.71 -12.15 4.00
CA VAL A 248 15.28 -12.36 3.83
C VAL A 248 14.89 -12.34 2.36
N VAL A 249 15.33 -11.32 1.62
CA VAL A 249 15.06 -11.20 0.17
C VAL A 249 15.69 -12.39 -0.58
N GLY A 250 16.91 -12.79 -0.26
CA GLY A 250 17.56 -13.97 -0.84
C GLY A 250 16.77 -15.26 -0.56
N LEU A 251 16.29 -15.45 0.66
CA LEU A 251 15.49 -16.62 1.03
C LEU A 251 14.10 -16.63 0.35
N PHE A 252 13.58 -15.49 -0.11
CA PHE A 252 12.30 -15.43 -0.84
C PHE A 252 12.37 -16.07 -2.24
N PHE A 253 13.56 -16.32 -2.75
CA PHE A 253 13.77 -17.13 -3.97
C PHE A 253 13.76 -18.64 -3.69
N SER A 254 13.77 -19.05 -2.41
CA SER A 254 13.67 -20.44 -1.98
C SER A 254 12.20 -20.92 -1.89
N PRO A 255 11.94 -22.24 -1.74
CA PRO A 255 10.60 -22.76 -1.55
C PRO A 255 10.05 -22.55 -0.13
N LEU A 256 10.81 -21.92 0.78
CA LEU A 256 10.38 -21.70 2.16
C LEU A 256 9.20 -20.72 2.25
N PRO A 257 8.29 -20.90 3.22
CA PRO A 257 7.18 -19.99 3.43
C PRO A 257 7.67 -18.58 3.78
N LYS A 258 7.26 -17.60 2.99
CA LYS A 258 7.75 -16.21 3.09
C LYS A 258 7.41 -15.55 4.42
N GLU A 259 6.23 -15.85 4.96
CA GLU A 259 5.75 -15.36 6.26
C GLU A 259 6.63 -15.87 7.41
N ILE A 260 7.09 -17.11 7.34
CA ILE A 260 7.97 -17.70 8.37
C ILE A 260 9.36 -17.05 8.31
N ILE A 261 9.90 -16.82 7.10
CA ILE A 261 11.16 -16.09 6.93
C ILE A 261 11.07 -14.69 7.53
N ALA A 262 9.98 -13.97 7.25
CA ALA A 262 9.77 -12.62 7.77
C ALA A 262 9.60 -12.60 9.30
N LEU A 263 8.86 -13.56 9.88
CA LEU A 263 8.73 -13.71 11.33
C LEU A 263 10.06 -14.07 12.01
N ALA A 264 10.86 -14.95 11.41
CA ALA A 264 12.18 -15.29 11.94
C ALA A 264 13.10 -14.04 11.98
N ALA A 265 13.09 -13.24 10.91
CA ALA A 265 13.82 -11.98 10.87
C ALA A 265 13.32 -10.98 11.93
N ALA A 266 12.00 -10.87 12.11
CA ALA A 266 11.42 -10.06 13.19
C ALA A 266 11.88 -10.54 14.58
N GLY A 267 11.89 -11.86 14.83
CA GLY A 267 12.39 -12.44 16.07
C GLY A 267 13.85 -12.06 16.36
N ILE A 268 14.71 -12.11 15.33
CA ILE A 268 16.12 -11.69 15.44
C ILE A 268 16.26 -10.19 15.77
N HIS A 269 15.35 -9.37 15.26
CA HIS A 269 15.35 -7.93 15.55
C HIS A 269 14.79 -7.61 16.93
N LEU A 270 13.72 -8.31 17.36
CA LEU A 270 13.14 -8.17 18.70
C LEU A 270 14.11 -8.65 19.79
N ALA A 271 14.91 -9.67 19.52
CA ALA A 271 16.01 -10.12 20.39
C ALA A 271 17.24 -9.17 20.31
N SER A 272 17.00 -7.86 20.40
CA SER A 272 18.06 -6.84 20.32
C SER A 272 18.61 -6.52 21.71
N THR A 273 19.92 -6.33 21.80
CA THR A 273 20.59 -5.87 23.04
C THR A 273 20.56 -4.35 23.19
N LYS A 274 20.21 -3.60 22.15
CA LYS A 274 20.27 -2.13 22.14
C LYS A 274 18.90 -1.46 22.11
N PHE A 275 18.01 -1.96 21.27
CA PHE A 275 16.66 -1.39 21.13
C PHE A 275 15.71 -2.15 22.03
N ARG A 276 14.90 -1.42 22.80
CA ARG A 276 13.85 -2.02 23.62
C ARG A 276 12.76 -2.56 22.70
N THR A 277 12.17 -3.68 23.06
CA THR A 277 11.03 -4.26 22.34
C THR A 277 9.91 -3.25 22.17
N ASP A 278 9.61 -2.45 23.21
CA ASP A 278 8.59 -1.41 23.16
C ASP A 278 8.87 -0.36 22.08
N ASP A 279 10.13 0.05 21.90
CA ASP A 279 10.50 1.06 20.89
C ASP A 279 10.32 0.51 19.47
N LEU A 280 10.62 -0.76 19.25
CA LEU A 280 10.38 -1.45 17.99
C LEU A 280 8.89 -1.60 17.71
N LEU A 281 8.13 -2.10 18.68
CA LEU A 281 6.70 -2.35 18.52
C LEU A 281 5.86 -1.07 18.37
N ARG A 282 6.30 0.06 18.94
CA ARG A 282 5.66 1.37 18.71
C ARG A 282 5.75 1.85 17.28
N LEU A 283 6.74 1.39 16.51
CA LEU A 283 6.94 1.76 15.11
C LEU A 283 6.30 0.75 14.13
N VAL A 284 5.74 -0.34 14.63
CA VAL A 284 4.92 -1.27 13.85
C VAL A 284 3.60 -0.56 13.48
N ASP A 285 3.18 -0.70 12.23
CA ASP A 285 1.92 -0.13 11.75
C ASP A 285 0.73 -1.02 12.14
N TRP A 286 0.40 -1.01 13.43
CA TRP A 286 -0.76 -1.74 13.97
C TRP A 286 -2.08 -1.35 13.29
N PRO A 287 -2.33 -0.07 12.95
CA PRO A 287 -3.50 0.33 12.22
C PRO A 287 -3.71 -0.44 10.92
N ILE A 288 -2.66 -0.65 10.13
CA ILE A 288 -2.76 -1.43 8.89
C ILE A 288 -3.09 -2.90 9.17
N LEU A 289 -2.47 -3.53 10.17
CA LEU A 289 -2.77 -4.91 10.54
C LEU A 289 -4.24 -5.07 10.95
N VAL A 290 -4.75 -4.16 11.79
CA VAL A 290 -6.16 -4.15 12.22
C VAL A 290 -7.10 -3.91 11.04
N LEU A 291 -6.75 -2.99 10.13
CA LEU A 291 -7.52 -2.73 8.90
C LEU A 291 -7.68 -4.01 8.07
N PHE A 292 -6.56 -4.72 7.84
CA PHE A 292 -6.58 -5.96 7.06
C PHE A 292 -7.42 -7.06 7.73
N MET A 293 -7.25 -7.26 9.04
CA MET A 293 -8.06 -8.24 9.78
C MET A 293 -9.56 -7.91 9.68
N GLY A 294 -9.96 -6.66 9.90
CA GLY A 294 -11.36 -6.24 9.77
C GLY A 294 -11.90 -6.45 8.35
N LEU A 295 -11.13 -6.08 7.33
CA LEU A 295 -11.51 -6.30 5.93
C LEU A 295 -11.59 -7.78 5.56
N PHE A 296 -10.69 -8.63 6.04
CA PHE A 296 -10.76 -10.08 5.83
C PHE A 296 -12.06 -10.67 6.38
N VAL A 297 -12.48 -10.24 7.57
CA VAL A 297 -13.75 -10.71 8.17
C VAL A 297 -14.94 -10.23 7.33
N VAL A 298 -14.99 -8.95 6.98
CA VAL A 298 -16.10 -8.37 6.21
C VAL A 298 -16.20 -9.01 4.82
N THR A 299 -15.08 -9.17 4.12
CA THR A 299 -15.07 -9.79 2.78
C THR A 299 -15.29 -11.29 2.82
N GLY A 300 -14.79 -11.98 3.85
CA GLY A 300 -15.02 -13.41 4.06
C GLY A 300 -16.50 -13.71 4.30
N ALA A 301 -17.14 -12.94 5.19
CA ALA A 301 -18.56 -13.02 5.44
C ALA A 301 -19.40 -12.71 4.17
N PHE A 302 -19.04 -11.71 3.40
CA PHE A 302 -19.69 -11.41 2.14
C PHE A 302 -19.54 -12.56 1.12
N GLN A 303 -18.35 -13.14 1.01
CA GLN A 303 -18.10 -14.26 0.10
C GLN A 303 -18.93 -15.50 0.47
N SER A 304 -19.11 -15.79 1.77
CA SER A 304 -19.89 -16.95 2.23
C SER A 304 -21.36 -16.87 1.85
N THR A 305 -21.90 -15.67 1.56
CA THR A 305 -23.30 -15.50 1.08
C THR A 305 -23.50 -15.93 -0.37
N GLY A 306 -22.42 -16.04 -1.17
CA GLY A 306 -22.47 -16.29 -2.61
C GLY A 306 -22.78 -15.05 -3.47
N TYR A 307 -23.01 -13.88 -2.87
CA TYR A 307 -23.29 -12.66 -3.62
C TYR A 307 -22.08 -12.17 -4.46
N GLY A 308 -20.86 -12.50 -4.01
CA GLY A 308 -19.65 -12.17 -4.79
C GLY A 308 -19.67 -12.82 -6.17
N ASP A 309 -19.95 -14.13 -6.23
CA ASP A 309 -19.97 -14.88 -7.48
C ASP A 309 -21.15 -14.45 -8.38
N GLN A 310 -22.30 -14.16 -7.79
CA GLN A 310 -23.46 -13.62 -8.53
C GLN A 310 -23.14 -12.25 -9.15
N THR A 311 -22.43 -11.39 -8.42
CA THR A 311 -22.03 -10.07 -8.92
C THR A 311 -21.09 -10.21 -10.12
N VAL A 312 -20.12 -11.13 -10.06
CA VAL A 312 -19.19 -11.40 -11.19
C VAL A 312 -19.96 -11.90 -12.41
N GLN A 313 -20.89 -12.84 -12.22
CA GLN A 313 -21.72 -13.36 -13.32
C GLN A 313 -22.58 -12.25 -13.94
N TRP A 314 -23.23 -11.44 -13.12
CA TRP A 314 -24.05 -10.33 -13.60
C TRP A 314 -23.24 -9.30 -14.39
N LEU A 315 -22.04 -8.93 -13.92
CA LEU A 315 -21.12 -8.04 -14.64
C LEU A 315 -20.68 -8.67 -15.97
N GLY A 316 -20.40 -9.97 -15.99
CA GLY A 316 -20.03 -10.72 -17.19
C GLY A 316 -21.14 -10.73 -18.24
N HIS A 317 -22.41 -10.92 -17.86
CA HIS A 317 -23.55 -10.81 -18.77
C HIS A 317 -23.73 -9.40 -19.34
N GLY A 318 -23.36 -8.35 -18.59
CA GLY A 318 -23.32 -6.97 -19.04
C GLY A 318 -22.15 -6.64 -19.98
N GLY A 319 -21.32 -7.60 -20.36
CA GLY A 319 -20.13 -7.39 -21.19
C GLY A 319 -18.91 -6.86 -20.45
N PHE A 320 -18.98 -6.75 -19.11
CA PHE A 320 -17.90 -6.23 -18.28
C PHE A 320 -17.02 -7.39 -17.76
N ASN A 321 -16.01 -7.76 -18.55
CA ASN A 321 -15.11 -8.86 -18.18
C ASN A 321 -13.95 -8.37 -17.30
N LEU A 322 -14.05 -8.59 -15.99
CA LEU A 322 -12.99 -8.25 -15.00
C LEU A 322 -11.68 -9.02 -15.22
N ASN A 323 -11.70 -10.13 -15.95
CA ASN A 323 -10.49 -10.90 -16.24
C ASN A 323 -9.76 -10.40 -17.50
N ALA A 324 -10.36 -9.48 -18.26
CA ALA A 324 -9.66 -8.82 -19.36
C ALA A 324 -8.63 -7.82 -18.80
N PRO A 325 -7.35 -7.85 -19.27
CA PRO A 325 -6.27 -7.05 -18.71
C PRO A 325 -6.57 -5.55 -18.62
N LEU A 326 -7.13 -4.97 -19.66
CA LEU A 326 -7.51 -3.55 -19.69
C LEU A 326 -8.59 -3.23 -18.65
N THR A 327 -9.66 -4.04 -18.63
CA THR A 327 -10.78 -3.85 -17.68
C THR A 327 -10.29 -3.96 -16.25
N LEU A 328 -9.46 -4.98 -15.96
CA LEU A 328 -8.90 -5.19 -14.63
C LEU A 328 -8.01 -4.01 -14.21
N ALA A 329 -7.09 -3.58 -15.08
CA ALA A 329 -6.17 -2.48 -14.78
C ALA A 329 -6.92 -1.16 -14.48
N VAL A 330 -7.88 -0.81 -15.34
CA VAL A 330 -8.68 0.41 -15.20
C VAL A 330 -9.58 0.34 -13.95
N THR A 331 -10.28 -0.77 -13.77
CA THR A 331 -11.15 -0.96 -12.60
C THR A 331 -10.35 -0.90 -11.29
N THR A 332 -9.18 -1.56 -11.24
CA THR A 332 -8.30 -1.51 -10.07
C THR A 332 -7.86 -0.09 -9.78
N ALA A 333 -7.39 0.65 -10.77
CA ALA A 333 -6.95 2.03 -10.59
C ALA A 333 -8.09 2.96 -10.13
N ILE A 334 -9.30 2.77 -10.63
CA ILE A 334 -10.48 3.55 -10.20
C ILE A 334 -10.86 3.18 -8.76
N LEU A 335 -11.03 1.89 -8.47
CA LEU A 335 -11.44 1.44 -7.14
C LEU A 335 -10.42 1.82 -6.05
N SER A 336 -9.12 1.72 -6.34
CA SER A 336 -8.07 2.11 -5.39
C SER A 336 -8.18 3.57 -4.95
N ASN A 337 -8.65 4.45 -5.83
CA ASN A 337 -8.87 5.86 -5.50
C ASN A 337 -10.23 6.15 -4.85
N LEU A 338 -11.24 5.30 -5.09
CA LEU A 338 -12.58 5.48 -4.52
C LEU A 338 -12.68 4.93 -3.08
N ILE A 339 -12.18 3.69 -2.86
CA ILE A 339 -12.39 2.98 -1.60
C ILE A 339 -11.10 2.69 -0.82
N ASN A 340 -9.94 3.16 -1.24
CA ASN A 340 -8.61 2.85 -0.72
C ASN A 340 -7.99 1.58 -1.35
N ASN A 341 -6.67 1.61 -1.50
CA ASN A 341 -5.86 0.53 -2.11
C ASN A 341 -6.11 -0.85 -1.50
N SER A 342 -6.08 -0.94 -0.16
CA SER A 342 -6.22 -2.22 0.55
C SER A 342 -7.62 -2.82 0.37
N ALA A 343 -8.66 -2.00 0.50
CA ALA A 343 -10.05 -2.43 0.34
C ALA A 343 -10.34 -2.84 -1.13
N ALA A 344 -9.82 -2.06 -2.09
CA ALA A 344 -9.98 -2.36 -3.52
C ALA A 344 -9.34 -3.70 -3.90
N VAL A 345 -8.10 -3.93 -3.47
CA VAL A 345 -7.39 -5.19 -3.73
C VAL A 345 -8.10 -6.35 -3.07
N MET A 346 -8.52 -6.21 -1.81
CA MET A 346 -9.21 -7.29 -1.09
C MET A 346 -10.51 -7.68 -1.75
N LEU A 347 -11.29 -6.70 -2.23
CA LEU A 347 -12.50 -6.96 -2.98
C LEU A 347 -12.21 -7.68 -4.31
N LEU A 348 -11.25 -7.15 -5.09
CA LEU A 348 -10.93 -7.70 -6.41
C LEU A 348 -10.35 -9.11 -6.32
N LEU A 349 -9.54 -9.43 -5.32
CA LEU A 349 -9.01 -10.79 -5.09
C LEU A 349 -10.10 -11.85 -4.89
N LYS A 350 -11.32 -11.45 -4.52
CA LYS A 350 -12.46 -12.37 -4.36
C LYS A 350 -13.26 -12.57 -5.64
N VAL A 351 -13.10 -11.70 -6.63
CA VAL A 351 -13.93 -11.71 -7.84
C VAL A 351 -13.13 -11.97 -9.13
N VAL A 352 -11.80 -11.84 -9.12
CA VAL A 352 -10.95 -12.12 -10.28
C VAL A 352 -10.46 -13.56 -10.30
N ASN A 353 -10.24 -14.09 -11.51
CA ASN A 353 -9.65 -15.42 -11.67
C ASN A 353 -8.13 -15.36 -11.49
N LEU A 354 -7.63 -15.95 -10.40
CA LEU A 354 -6.21 -16.02 -10.05
C LEU A 354 -5.49 -17.24 -10.62
N ALA A 355 -6.13 -18.04 -11.48
CA ALA A 355 -5.50 -19.22 -12.09
C ALA A 355 -4.25 -18.85 -12.93
N HIS A 356 -4.22 -17.65 -13.50
CA HIS A 356 -3.06 -17.12 -14.20
C HIS A 356 -2.33 -16.08 -13.35
N PRO A 357 -1.02 -16.24 -13.09
CA PRO A 357 -0.25 -15.27 -12.30
C PRO A 357 -0.29 -13.83 -12.85
N THR A 358 -0.44 -13.67 -14.17
CA THR A 358 -0.54 -12.36 -14.84
C THR A 358 -1.69 -11.52 -14.31
N THR A 359 -2.84 -12.14 -13.96
CA THR A 359 -3.98 -11.42 -13.35
C THR A 359 -3.58 -10.76 -12.04
N ALA A 360 -2.86 -11.49 -11.18
CA ALA A 360 -2.36 -10.96 -9.92
C ALA A 360 -1.26 -9.89 -10.13
N TYR A 361 -0.43 -10.02 -11.16
CA TYR A 361 0.56 -8.99 -11.50
C TYR A 361 -0.10 -7.69 -11.97
N ILE A 362 -1.11 -7.79 -12.81
CA ILE A 362 -1.90 -6.63 -13.26
C ILE A 362 -2.57 -5.95 -12.06
N LEU A 363 -3.19 -6.73 -11.18
CA LEU A 363 -3.84 -6.22 -9.98
C LEU A 363 -2.85 -5.43 -9.10
N ALA A 364 -1.66 -5.99 -8.83
CA ALA A 364 -0.63 -5.36 -8.03
C ALA A 364 -0.12 -4.04 -8.64
N LEU A 365 0.26 -4.07 -9.93
CA LEU A 365 0.79 -2.88 -10.60
C LEU A 365 -0.27 -1.81 -10.79
N ALA A 366 -1.47 -2.19 -11.23
CA ALA A 366 -2.56 -1.23 -11.46
C ALA A 366 -3.01 -0.56 -10.15
N ASN A 367 -3.02 -1.29 -9.03
CA ASN A 367 -3.29 -0.74 -7.71
C ASN A 367 -2.22 0.29 -7.31
N SER A 368 -0.95 -0.07 -7.42
CA SER A 368 0.18 0.79 -7.04
C SER A 368 0.30 2.02 -7.95
N PHE A 369 0.13 1.86 -9.26
CA PHE A 369 0.14 2.97 -10.23
C PHE A 369 -1.08 3.86 -10.05
N GLY A 370 -2.27 3.27 -9.85
CA GLY A 370 -3.50 3.97 -9.54
C GLY A 370 -3.39 4.84 -8.29
N GLY A 371 -2.67 4.37 -7.28
CA GLY A 371 -2.40 5.13 -6.06
C GLY A 371 -1.72 6.49 -6.28
N SER A 372 -1.08 6.71 -7.43
CA SER A 372 -0.45 7.98 -7.79
C SER A 372 -1.42 9.02 -8.38
N LEU A 373 -2.69 8.68 -8.65
CA LEU A 373 -3.63 9.52 -9.37
C LEU A 373 -3.99 10.81 -8.63
N ILE A 374 -4.40 10.69 -7.37
CA ILE A 374 -4.81 11.80 -6.50
C ILE A 374 -4.27 11.60 -5.07
N ILE A 375 -4.35 12.63 -4.24
CA ILE A 375 -3.85 12.60 -2.86
C ILE A 375 -4.48 11.44 -2.07
N LEU A 376 -5.78 11.20 -2.23
CA LEU A 376 -6.51 10.17 -1.49
C LEU A 376 -6.23 8.75 -1.99
N GLY A 377 -5.59 8.60 -3.16
CA GLY A 377 -5.30 7.31 -3.79
C GLY A 377 -4.32 6.43 -3.02
N SER A 378 -3.47 7.02 -2.16
CA SER A 378 -2.51 6.26 -1.34
C SER A 378 -2.26 6.91 0.01
N VAL A 379 -1.98 6.10 1.03
CA VAL A 379 -1.56 6.57 2.36
C VAL A 379 -0.25 7.34 2.26
N SER A 380 0.70 6.90 1.45
CA SER A 380 1.97 7.59 1.21
C SER A 380 1.79 9.02 0.71
N ASN A 381 0.80 9.26 -0.16
CA ASN A 381 0.50 10.61 -0.65
C ASN A 381 0.03 11.51 0.50
N ILE A 382 -0.87 10.99 1.35
CA ILE A 382 -1.40 11.70 2.52
C ILE A 382 -0.26 12.02 3.49
N ILE A 383 0.62 11.06 3.75
CA ILE A 383 1.81 11.26 4.61
C ILE A 383 2.68 12.39 4.06
N VAL A 384 3.00 12.37 2.78
CA VAL A 384 3.82 13.42 2.15
C VAL A 384 3.15 14.80 2.28
N VAL A 385 1.84 14.90 2.05
CA VAL A 385 1.09 16.16 2.20
C VAL A 385 1.07 16.63 3.65
N GLN A 386 0.93 15.73 4.62
CA GLN A 386 0.98 16.06 6.06
C GLN A 386 2.38 16.55 6.47
N GLN A 387 3.45 15.88 6.03
CA GLN A 387 4.83 16.28 6.28
C GLN A 387 5.15 17.63 5.62
N ALA A 388 4.66 17.86 4.40
CA ALA A 388 4.77 19.15 3.72
C ALA A 388 4.08 20.26 4.55
N ARG A 389 2.85 20.01 5.04
CA ARG A 389 2.10 20.97 5.86
C ARG A 389 2.85 21.32 7.16
N ALA A 390 3.52 20.36 7.81
CA ALA A 390 4.34 20.59 8.99
C ALA A 390 5.51 21.54 8.72
N LEU A 391 5.98 21.62 7.48
CA LEU A 391 7.00 22.57 7.01
C LEU A 391 6.42 23.90 6.48
N GLY A 392 5.12 24.13 6.62
CA GLY A 392 4.44 25.31 6.05
C GLY A 392 4.19 25.23 4.54
N ILE A 393 4.48 24.08 3.90
CA ILE A 393 4.27 23.85 2.47
C ILE A 393 2.84 23.40 2.24
N LYS A 394 2.08 24.13 1.42
CA LYS A 394 0.73 23.74 1.01
C LYS A 394 0.78 23.01 -0.33
N ILE A 395 0.36 21.75 -0.34
CA ILE A 395 0.13 20.97 -1.55
C ILE A 395 -1.40 20.87 -1.71
N SER A 396 -1.92 21.52 -2.75
CA SER A 396 -3.35 21.45 -3.06
C SER A 396 -3.70 20.16 -3.80
N PHE A 397 -5.00 19.83 -3.82
CA PHE A 397 -5.51 18.72 -4.63
C PHE A 397 -5.12 18.88 -6.11
N TRP A 398 -5.23 20.08 -6.66
CA TRP A 398 -4.91 20.35 -8.06
C TRP A 398 -3.41 20.31 -8.36
N ASP A 399 -2.55 20.72 -7.42
CA ASP A 399 -1.09 20.57 -7.59
C ASP A 399 -0.71 19.10 -7.73
N PHE A 400 -1.34 18.26 -6.91
CA PHE A 400 -1.11 16.82 -6.97
C PHE A 400 -1.71 16.22 -8.25
N ALA A 401 -2.98 16.50 -8.56
CA ALA A 401 -3.69 15.92 -9.69
C ALA A 401 -3.06 16.29 -11.05
N LYS A 402 -2.57 17.53 -11.22
CA LYS A 402 -1.86 17.96 -12.43
C LYS A 402 -0.64 17.10 -12.77
N LEU A 403 0.05 16.57 -11.78
CA LEU A 403 1.18 15.66 -11.95
C LEU A 403 0.72 14.19 -11.89
N GLY A 404 -0.22 13.86 -11.00
CA GLY A 404 -0.70 12.52 -10.77
C GLY A 404 -1.45 11.90 -11.93
N ILE A 405 -2.36 12.65 -12.54
CA ILE A 405 -3.15 12.14 -13.67
C ILE A 405 -2.26 11.69 -14.84
N PRO A 406 -1.38 12.55 -15.40
CA PRO A 406 -0.54 12.12 -16.52
C PRO A 406 0.48 11.04 -16.15
N VAL A 407 1.01 11.04 -14.92
CA VAL A 407 1.91 9.97 -14.44
C VAL A 407 1.17 8.64 -14.34
N THR A 408 -0.02 8.61 -13.75
CA THR A 408 -0.83 7.39 -13.63
C THR A 408 -1.24 6.86 -15.01
N LEU A 409 -1.70 7.72 -15.91
CA LEU A 409 -2.06 7.30 -17.26
C LEU A 409 -0.86 6.73 -18.03
N ALA A 410 0.30 7.36 -17.95
CA ALA A 410 1.53 6.85 -18.55
C ALA A 410 1.97 5.52 -17.95
N SER A 411 1.86 5.36 -16.62
CA SER A 411 2.22 4.12 -15.92
C SER A 411 1.27 2.98 -16.29
N LEU A 412 -0.05 3.23 -16.36
CA LEU A 412 -1.03 2.24 -16.80
C LEU A 412 -0.86 1.89 -18.30
N ALA A 413 -0.56 2.88 -19.14
CA ALA A 413 -0.24 2.62 -20.54
C ALA A 413 1.00 1.75 -20.70
N ALA A 414 2.07 2.01 -19.93
CA ALA A 414 3.27 1.17 -19.90
C ALA A 414 2.95 -0.28 -19.49
N LEU A 415 2.09 -0.46 -18.48
CA LEU A 415 1.62 -1.78 -18.07
C LEU A 415 0.87 -2.49 -19.20
N LEU A 416 -0.10 -1.82 -19.82
CA LEU A 416 -0.92 -2.41 -20.88
C LEU A 416 -0.11 -2.76 -22.13
N ILE A 417 0.84 -1.89 -22.54
CA ILE A 417 1.77 -2.16 -23.62
C ILE A 417 2.63 -3.38 -23.29
N TRP A 418 3.14 -3.46 -22.05
CA TRP A 418 3.94 -4.60 -21.60
C TRP A 418 3.15 -5.91 -21.67
N ILE A 419 1.90 -5.90 -21.20
CA ILE A 419 1.01 -7.07 -21.28
C ILE A 419 0.85 -7.49 -22.75
N ALA A 420 0.55 -6.55 -23.65
CA ALA A 420 0.37 -6.86 -25.08
C ALA A 420 1.64 -7.39 -25.78
N MET A 421 2.82 -7.15 -25.19
CA MET A 421 4.10 -7.69 -25.72
C MET A 421 4.43 -9.09 -25.20
N VAL A 422 3.90 -9.47 -24.02
CA VAL A 422 4.29 -10.69 -23.32
C VAL A 422 3.19 -11.77 -23.38
N THR A 423 1.95 -11.38 -23.67
CA THR A 423 0.80 -12.28 -23.92
C THR A 423 0.50 -12.42 -25.39
#